data_20a17cc1dee223c3e460727ce077cbdd
#
_entry.id   20a17cc1dee223c3e460727ce077cbdd
#
_cell.length_a   1.000
_cell.length_b   1.000
_cell.length_c   1.000
_cell.angle_alpha   90.00
_cell.angle_beta   90.00
_cell.angle_gamma   90.00
#
_symmetry.space_group_name_H-M   'P 1'
#
loop_
_entity.id
_entity.type
_entity.pdbx_description
1 polymer ?
#
loop_
_entity_poly.entity_id
_entity_poly.type
_entity_poly.pdbx_seq_one_letter_code
_entity_poly.pdbx_strand_id
1 'polypeptide(L)'
;MGCEKPERARRSGRAFILCVLGVALAGGGATAWGQATPEVNPSTSGNSSSSSSGGSSSSAPDAAAQGLSDAVKRGQQTQAEKNQNAQNEEKAARHIAGLQANVRGASIQTDEAVFIMAAALNACGYDAGMEHPNPLRVKVRREMEEEIAASAEAQAARQKLCGFVRDHDMGEPGKTLGQYMSLALLMKPSADLELEEPMSQLPPDALRVVGMVPALQKFAAEARLHLLWSEIKIEYDDALQPLIVPLTKQILQLSLYLRLSEAGNEERRFVVIVEPMLAPGVVNARIYGLDYLMVLAPPQTEQEKARFEQDVRHFYLHFAVEPLIFGYPQAMLRLQPLMKAMREAPVDEVYREDVASLVSECLIRAIEARTMDTGLAPVKLATGARISDDASKAELQRQQQVEAIRVARAQRDTQEGFVLTKYFFDQLKNYERSNESLLDAVGAMVYGMDVDEVSHQAMHIQFVQATEEQKEPGLQRRAASLGKDVAADPLTDAEKQLSAGHVDEAIVSAQAVVDKKEGDTGRAMYLLAEAHAMHGDMEEAQSNFEQALTMTKDPHTLAWSHIYLGRIDDIKQDRPAAVEQYKAALKVKSDLPDAVAAAQQGLKEPYAVPKRSAPSSPPVSTP
;
A
#
# COMPACT_ATOMS: atom_id res chain seq x y z
N MET A 1 11.56 45.40 45.11
CA MET A 1 10.11 45.58 44.87
C MET A 1 9.83 45.35 43.42
N GLY A 2 8.97 44.39 43.05
CA GLY A 2 8.56 44.10 41.69
C GLY A 2 8.95 42.68 41.26
N CYS A 3 8.18 41.68 41.71
CA CYS A 3 8.17 40.34 41.17
C CYS A 3 7.40 40.33 39.85
N GLU A 4 8.04 39.97 38.77
CA GLU A 4 7.34 39.51 37.57
C GLU A 4 7.52 38.00 37.40
N LYS A 5 6.41 37.30 37.31
CA LYS A 5 6.30 35.85 37.06
C LYS A 5 6.44 35.57 35.57
N PRO A 6 7.12 34.50 35.15
CA PRO A 6 7.10 34.08 33.75
C PRO A 6 5.79 33.36 33.42
N GLU A 7 5.19 33.77 32.30
CA GLU A 7 4.01 33.16 31.66
C GLU A 7 4.33 31.73 31.22
N ARG A 8 3.40 30.84 31.54
CA ARG A 8 3.38 29.46 31.08
C ARG A 8 2.90 29.41 29.61
N ALA A 9 3.75 28.96 28.72
CA ALA A 9 3.32 28.51 27.40
C ALA A 9 2.37 27.32 27.54
N ARG A 10 1.17 27.48 27.00
CA ARG A 10 0.14 26.42 26.92
C ARG A 10 0.46 25.49 25.75
N ARG A 11 0.71 24.24 26.05
CA ARG A 11 0.65 23.14 25.10
C ARG A 11 -0.81 22.94 24.70
N SER A 12 -1.13 23.11 23.43
CA SER A 12 -2.41 22.74 22.84
C SER A 12 -2.45 21.23 22.59
N GLY A 13 -3.00 20.47 23.54
CA GLY A 13 -3.44 19.12 23.28
C GLY A 13 -4.75 19.16 22.49
N ARG A 14 -4.79 18.54 21.35
CA ARG A 14 -6.03 18.29 20.62
C ARG A 14 -6.88 17.30 21.42
N ALA A 15 -7.91 17.81 22.09
CA ALA A 15 -8.99 17.01 22.63
C ALA A 15 -10.07 16.87 21.57
N PHE A 16 -10.31 15.66 21.09
CA PHE A 16 -11.49 15.32 20.31
C PHE A 16 -12.72 15.47 21.22
N ILE A 17 -13.59 16.40 20.88
CA ILE A 17 -14.91 16.54 21.50
C ILE A 17 -15.87 15.62 20.74
N LEU A 18 -16.20 14.49 21.36
CA LEU A 18 -17.36 13.69 21.01
C LEU A 18 -18.61 14.45 21.49
N CYS A 19 -19.36 15.02 20.57
CA CYS A 19 -20.73 15.46 20.85
C CYS A 19 -21.66 14.24 20.88
N VAL A 20 -21.92 13.72 22.08
CA VAL A 20 -23.03 12.81 22.32
C VAL A 20 -24.27 13.67 22.57
N LEU A 21 -25.18 13.71 21.61
CA LEU A 21 -26.53 14.24 21.80
C LEU A 21 -27.35 13.20 22.56
N GLY A 22 -27.48 13.41 23.85
CA GLY A 22 -28.42 12.71 24.70
C GLY A 22 -29.83 13.23 24.46
N VAL A 23 -30.72 12.42 23.95
CA VAL A 23 -32.16 12.62 24.05
C VAL A 23 -32.69 11.75 25.19
N ALA A 24 -33.02 12.39 26.28
CA ALA A 24 -33.79 11.79 27.36
C ALA A 24 -35.25 11.72 26.94
N LEU A 25 -35.84 10.55 26.95
CA LEU A 25 -37.27 10.37 27.09
C LEU A 25 -37.55 9.38 28.21
N ALA A 26 -38.22 9.89 29.20
CA ALA A 26 -38.70 9.15 30.35
C ALA A 26 -39.99 8.40 30.01
N GLY A 27 -40.18 7.28 30.65
CA GLY A 27 -41.52 6.86 31.05
C GLY A 27 -42.01 5.51 30.59
N GLY A 28 -41.94 4.53 31.45
CA GLY A 28 -43.10 3.79 31.90
C GLY A 28 -43.48 2.48 31.26
N GLY A 29 -43.39 1.41 32.03
CA GLY A 29 -44.43 0.38 32.03
C GLY A 29 -44.03 -1.01 31.51
N ALA A 30 -43.85 -1.89 32.45
CA ALA A 30 -43.73 -3.33 32.32
C ALA A 30 -44.92 -3.99 31.61
N THR A 31 -44.72 -5.08 30.93
CA THR A 31 -45.20 -6.42 31.26
C THR A 31 -44.80 -7.46 30.20
N ALA A 32 -44.59 -8.65 30.69
CA ALA A 32 -44.12 -9.85 30.05
C ALA A 32 -45.16 -10.60 29.20
N TRP A 33 -44.71 -11.73 28.61
CA TRP A 33 -45.39 -12.87 27.98
C TRP A 33 -45.65 -12.69 26.48
N GLY A 34 -45.37 -13.60 25.57
CA GLY A 34 -45.17 -15.02 25.62
C GLY A 34 -45.01 -15.50 24.17
N GLN A 35 -44.37 -16.63 24.02
CA GLN A 35 -44.16 -17.38 22.78
C GLN A 35 -45.47 -17.76 22.07
N ALA A 36 -45.46 -17.79 20.72
CA ALA A 36 -46.08 -18.87 19.94
C ALA A 36 -45.77 -18.73 18.45
N THR A 37 -45.12 -19.71 17.92
CA THR A 37 -45.16 -20.07 16.50
C THR A 37 -46.49 -20.75 16.18
N PRO A 38 -46.97 -20.74 14.95
CA PRO A 38 -47.66 -21.88 14.43
C PRO A 38 -47.07 -22.43 13.14
N GLU A 39 -46.98 -23.74 13.19
CA GLU A 39 -46.70 -24.62 12.08
C GLU A 39 -47.79 -24.57 11.00
N VAL A 40 -47.32 -24.83 9.80
CA VAL A 40 -48.12 -25.23 8.63
C VAL A 40 -48.35 -26.73 8.70
N ASN A 41 -49.52 -27.26 8.41
CA ASN A 41 -49.65 -28.35 7.45
C ASN A 41 -51.09 -28.65 6.98
N PRO A 42 -51.16 -29.49 5.97
CA PRO A 42 -52.17 -29.42 4.90
C PRO A 42 -53.18 -30.57 4.97
N SER A 43 -54.23 -30.49 4.22
CA SER A 43 -54.95 -31.67 3.69
C SER A 43 -56.25 -31.24 3.00
N THR A 44 -56.38 -31.69 1.88
CA THR A 44 -56.99 -32.86 1.23
C THR A 44 -58.43 -32.63 0.77
N SER A 45 -58.57 -32.78 -0.53
CA SER A 45 -59.57 -33.55 -1.25
C SER A 45 -61.06 -33.38 -0.96
N GLY A 46 -61.79 -33.20 -2.04
CA GLY A 46 -63.21 -33.41 -2.05
C GLY A 46 -63.79 -33.27 -3.45
N ASN A 47 -63.86 -34.36 -4.13
CA ASN A 47 -64.49 -34.62 -5.41
C ASN A 47 -66.01 -34.62 -5.23
N SER A 48 -66.76 -34.04 -6.17
CA SER A 48 -68.00 -34.69 -6.65
C SER A 48 -68.65 -33.90 -7.82
N SER A 49 -68.62 -34.49 -8.90
CA SER A 49 -69.58 -34.72 -10.00
C SER A 49 -70.99 -34.11 -9.91
N SER A 50 -71.48 -33.51 -10.94
CA SER A 50 -72.49 -34.01 -11.86
C SER A 50 -73.10 -32.94 -12.78
N SER A 51 -73.01 -33.23 -14.01
CA SER A 51 -74.01 -33.40 -15.04
C SER A 51 -74.77 -32.18 -15.63
N SER A 52 -74.55 -32.05 -16.85
CA SER A 52 -75.42 -32.08 -18.02
C SER A 52 -76.02 -30.76 -18.52
N SER A 53 -75.84 -30.67 -19.69
CA SER A 53 -76.71 -30.28 -20.84
C SER A 53 -76.37 -28.95 -21.53
N GLY A 54 -75.93 -29.14 -22.75
CA GLY A 54 -76.49 -28.77 -23.99
C GLY A 54 -76.61 -27.28 -24.34
N GLY A 55 -75.92 -26.95 -25.42
CA GLY A 55 -76.17 -25.70 -26.10
C GLY A 55 -75.03 -25.25 -27.01
N SER A 56 -75.11 -25.64 -28.23
CA SER A 56 -74.30 -25.21 -29.38
C SER A 56 -74.39 -23.69 -29.60
N SER A 57 -73.25 -23.03 -29.82
CA SER A 57 -72.99 -22.30 -31.09
C SER A 57 -71.71 -21.44 -30.98
N SER A 58 -70.84 -21.72 -31.86
CA SER A 58 -69.99 -20.89 -32.74
C SER A 58 -69.55 -19.51 -32.19
N SER A 59 -68.27 -19.33 -32.31
CA SER A 59 -67.47 -18.11 -32.42
C SER A 59 -66.71 -17.71 -31.16
N ALA A 60 -65.50 -18.17 -31.03
CA ALA A 60 -64.44 -17.41 -30.38
C ALA A 60 -63.06 -18.05 -30.58
N PRO A 61 -62.31 -17.76 -31.61
CA PRO A 61 -60.83 -17.81 -31.56
C PRO A 61 -60.23 -16.48 -31.14
N ASP A 62 -60.93 -15.33 -31.17
CA ASP A 62 -60.34 -14.00 -30.93
C ASP A 62 -60.15 -13.64 -29.45
N ALA A 63 -61.01 -14.09 -28.57
CA ALA A 63 -60.90 -13.76 -27.14
C ALA A 63 -59.73 -14.47 -26.43
N ALA A 64 -59.39 -15.69 -26.83
CA ALA A 64 -58.24 -16.42 -26.30
C ALA A 64 -56.92 -15.84 -26.82
N ALA A 65 -56.85 -15.39 -28.05
CA ALA A 65 -55.69 -14.72 -28.64
C ALA A 65 -55.45 -13.33 -28.01
N GLN A 66 -56.49 -12.58 -27.72
CA GLN A 66 -56.39 -11.30 -26.98
C GLN A 66 -55.97 -11.50 -25.53
N GLY A 67 -56.50 -12.48 -24.82
CA GLY A 67 -56.12 -12.81 -23.46
C GLY A 67 -54.65 -13.24 -23.33
N LEU A 68 -54.14 -14.01 -24.31
CA LEU A 68 -52.70 -14.36 -24.38
C LEU A 68 -51.83 -13.14 -24.72
N SER A 69 -52.26 -12.28 -25.63
CA SER A 69 -51.55 -11.05 -25.97
C SER A 69 -51.47 -10.09 -24.75
N ASP A 70 -52.55 -9.96 -24.00
CA ASP A 70 -52.57 -9.11 -22.77
C ASP A 70 -51.80 -9.72 -21.59
N ALA A 71 -51.72 -11.05 -21.51
CA ALA A 71 -50.88 -11.73 -20.54
C ALA A 71 -49.39 -11.59 -20.89
N VAL A 72 -49.02 -11.68 -22.16
CA VAL A 72 -47.65 -11.44 -22.66
C VAL A 72 -47.24 -9.99 -22.44
N LYS A 73 -48.10 -9.01 -22.74
CA LYS A 73 -47.83 -7.58 -22.48
C LYS A 73 -47.67 -7.28 -21.00
N ARG A 74 -48.51 -7.84 -20.14
CA ARG A 74 -48.37 -7.72 -18.67
C ARG A 74 -47.08 -8.38 -18.20
N GLY A 75 -46.71 -9.55 -18.73
CA GLY A 75 -45.43 -10.20 -18.41
C GLY A 75 -44.23 -9.37 -18.86
N GLN A 76 -44.30 -8.74 -20.04
CA GLN A 76 -43.23 -7.85 -20.52
C GLN A 76 -43.13 -6.55 -19.72
N GLN A 77 -44.26 -5.95 -19.30
CA GLN A 77 -44.30 -4.79 -18.43
C GLN A 77 -43.73 -5.12 -17.04
N THR A 78 -44.13 -6.25 -16.46
CA THR A 78 -43.58 -6.70 -15.15
C THR A 78 -42.08 -7.00 -15.25
N GLN A 79 -41.59 -7.52 -16.36
CA GLN A 79 -40.18 -7.76 -16.58
C GLN A 79 -39.41 -6.46 -16.82
N ALA A 80 -39.98 -5.49 -17.52
CA ALA A 80 -39.39 -4.16 -17.71
C ALA A 80 -39.31 -3.39 -16.39
N GLU A 81 -40.37 -3.45 -15.58
CA GLU A 81 -40.39 -2.85 -14.22
C GLU A 81 -39.36 -3.51 -13.28
N LYS A 82 -39.22 -4.85 -13.32
CA LYS A 82 -38.19 -5.56 -12.58
C LYS A 82 -36.79 -5.16 -13.01
N ASN A 83 -36.55 -5.05 -14.32
CA ASN A 83 -35.26 -4.61 -14.85
C ASN A 83 -34.97 -3.16 -14.49
N GLN A 84 -35.98 -2.29 -14.47
CA GLN A 84 -35.81 -0.90 -14.08
C GLN A 84 -35.59 -0.74 -12.57
N ASN A 85 -36.27 -1.54 -11.74
CA ASN A 85 -36.01 -1.59 -10.30
C ASN A 85 -34.61 -2.15 -10.01
N ALA A 86 -34.19 -3.22 -10.69
CA ALA A 86 -32.85 -3.75 -10.55
C ALA A 86 -31.77 -2.73 -10.96
N GLN A 87 -32.01 -1.96 -12.04
CA GLN A 87 -31.11 -0.86 -12.43
C GLN A 87 -31.11 0.29 -11.44
N ASN A 88 -32.25 0.60 -10.84
CA ASN A 88 -32.35 1.63 -9.80
C ASN A 88 -31.72 1.18 -8.48
N GLU A 89 -31.87 -0.10 -8.11
CA GLU A 89 -31.19 -0.69 -6.95
C GLU A 89 -29.68 -0.75 -7.19
N GLU A 90 -29.24 -1.09 -8.41
CA GLU A 90 -27.83 -1.06 -8.77
C GLU A 90 -27.24 0.36 -8.75
N LYS A 91 -28.00 1.36 -9.25
CA LYS A 91 -27.59 2.78 -9.15
C LYS A 91 -27.56 3.27 -7.70
N ALA A 92 -28.54 2.90 -6.88
CA ALA A 92 -28.56 3.23 -5.47
C ALA A 92 -27.42 2.55 -4.70
N ALA A 93 -27.14 1.28 -4.99
CA ALA A 93 -26.01 0.54 -4.44
C ALA A 93 -24.66 1.17 -4.85
N ARG A 94 -24.53 1.63 -6.10
CA ARG A 94 -23.34 2.35 -6.58
C ARG A 94 -23.19 3.71 -5.87
N HIS A 95 -24.26 4.42 -5.67
CA HIS A 95 -24.22 5.73 -4.95
C HIS A 95 -23.87 5.56 -3.48
N ILE A 96 -24.38 4.52 -2.83
CA ILE A 96 -24.03 4.17 -1.44
C ILE A 96 -22.59 3.65 -1.35
N ALA A 97 -22.13 2.86 -2.32
CA ALA A 97 -20.76 2.38 -2.38
C ALA A 97 -19.75 3.51 -2.63
N GLY A 98 -20.11 4.55 -3.41
CA GLY A 98 -19.29 5.74 -3.62
C GLY A 98 -19.06 6.56 -2.35
N LEU A 99 -19.98 6.47 -1.37
CA LEU A 99 -19.85 7.11 -0.06
C LEU A 99 -19.12 6.24 0.98
N GLN A 100 -18.86 4.95 0.72
CA GLN A 100 -18.28 3.99 1.66
C GLN A 100 -17.13 3.16 1.05
N ALA A 101 -16.37 3.72 0.12
CA ALA A 101 -15.24 3.02 -0.52
C ALA A 101 -14.01 2.89 0.42
N ASN A 102 -14.22 2.63 1.69
CA ASN A 102 -13.14 2.34 2.64
C ASN A 102 -13.18 0.85 2.97
N VAL A 103 -12.45 0.05 2.20
CA VAL A 103 -12.33 -1.38 2.41
C VAL A 103 -10.92 -1.68 2.92
N ARG A 104 -10.82 -2.08 4.17
CA ARG A 104 -9.56 -2.48 4.82
C ARG A 104 -8.44 -1.42 4.71
N GLY A 105 -8.79 -0.17 5.02
CA GLY A 105 -7.86 0.95 4.95
C GLY A 105 -7.57 1.45 3.53
N ALA A 106 -8.22 0.90 2.51
CA ALA A 106 -8.09 1.37 1.13
C ALA A 106 -9.28 2.24 0.72
N SER A 107 -9.00 3.37 0.09
CA SER A 107 -10.01 4.29 -0.45
C SER A 107 -9.67 4.74 -1.86
N ILE A 108 -10.69 5.11 -2.63
CA ILE A 108 -10.55 5.76 -3.93
C ILE A 108 -11.26 7.10 -3.88
N GLN A 109 -10.60 8.16 -4.33
CA GLN A 109 -11.11 9.52 -4.23
C GLN A 109 -10.53 10.43 -5.30
N THR A 110 -11.05 11.66 -5.37
CA THR A 110 -10.48 12.79 -6.07
C THR A 110 -9.94 13.79 -5.04
N ASP A 111 -8.98 14.63 -5.46
CA ASP A 111 -8.33 15.57 -4.55
C ASP A 111 -8.18 16.95 -5.22
N GLU A 112 -8.57 18.00 -4.53
CA GLU A 112 -8.55 19.37 -5.07
C GLU A 112 -7.13 19.91 -5.26
N ALA A 113 -6.22 19.65 -4.33
CA ALA A 113 -4.85 20.13 -4.42
C ALA A 113 -4.11 19.46 -5.58
N VAL A 114 -4.35 18.15 -5.77
CA VAL A 114 -3.82 17.39 -6.91
C VAL A 114 -4.42 17.90 -8.23
N PHE A 115 -5.73 18.19 -8.26
CA PHE A 115 -6.38 18.82 -9.43
C PHE A 115 -5.74 20.18 -9.78
N ILE A 116 -5.62 21.08 -8.80
CA ILE A 116 -5.05 22.42 -9.04
C ILE A 116 -3.60 22.31 -9.54
N MET A 117 -2.80 21.43 -8.96
CA MET A 117 -1.44 21.19 -9.43
C MET A 117 -1.41 20.63 -10.86
N ALA A 118 -2.23 19.65 -11.16
CA ALA A 118 -2.32 19.05 -12.50
C ALA A 118 -2.83 20.06 -13.53
N ALA A 119 -3.83 20.87 -13.20
CA ALA A 119 -4.32 21.96 -14.03
C ALA A 119 -3.23 23.01 -14.31
N ALA A 120 -2.48 23.40 -13.29
CA ALA A 120 -1.35 24.33 -13.40
C ALA A 120 -0.24 23.80 -14.33
N LEU A 121 0.11 22.51 -14.22
CA LEU A 121 1.06 21.88 -15.13
C LEU A 121 0.52 21.82 -16.57
N ASN A 122 -0.77 21.53 -16.76
CA ASN A 122 -1.41 21.57 -18.08
C ASN A 122 -1.37 22.99 -18.69
N ALA A 123 -1.59 24.05 -17.90
CA ALA A 123 -1.46 25.43 -18.34
C ALA A 123 -0.01 25.78 -18.75
N CYS A 124 0.97 25.03 -18.26
CA CYS A 124 2.40 25.19 -18.56
C CYS A 124 2.93 24.22 -19.63
N GLY A 125 2.05 23.50 -20.35
CA GLY A 125 2.43 22.67 -21.47
C GLY A 125 2.67 21.20 -21.14
N TYR A 126 2.07 20.68 -20.06
CA TYR A 126 2.02 19.25 -19.83
C TYR A 126 1.03 18.59 -20.81
N ASP A 127 1.56 18.15 -21.97
CA ASP A 127 0.79 17.60 -23.09
C ASP A 127 0.90 16.07 -23.24
N ALA A 128 1.53 15.37 -22.31
CA ALA A 128 1.57 13.91 -22.33
C ALA A 128 0.16 13.31 -22.36
N GLY A 129 -0.08 12.35 -23.26
CA GLY A 129 -1.38 11.69 -23.44
C GLY A 129 -2.44 12.53 -24.18
N MET A 130 -2.04 13.65 -24.79
CA MET A 130 -2.98 14.50 -25.56
C MET A 130 -3.32 13.93 -26.95
N GLU A 131 -2.73 12.83 -27.37
CA GLU A 131 -3.12 12.09 -28.59
C GLU A 131 -4.52 11.49 -28.44
N HIS A 132 -4.88 11.06 -27.23
CA HIS A 132 -6.18 10.53 -26.85
C HIS A 132 -6.56 11.08 -25.47
N PRO A 133 -6.92 12.38 -25.37
CA PRO A 133 -7.13 13.03 -24.08
C PRO A 133 -8.44 12.59 -23.44
N ASN A 134 -8.45 12.52 -22.12
CA ASN A 134 -9.68 12.36 -21.36
C ASN A 134 -10.63 13.55 -21.66
N PRO A 135 -11.92 13.33 -21.90
CA PRO A 135 -12.89 14.40 -22.16
C PRO A 135 -12.93 15.48 -21.06
N LEU A 136 -12.81 15.11 -19.79
CA LEU A 136 -12.72 16.07 -18.68
C LEU A 136 -11.47 16.95 -18.80
N ARG A 137 -10.31 16.36 -19.15
CA ARG A 137 -9.08 17.13 -19.37
C ARG A 137 -9.25 18.18 -20.47
N VAL A 138 -9.89 17.80 -21.58
CA VAL A 138 -10.17 18.75 -22.68
C VAL A 138 -11.09 19.86 -22.22
N LYS A 139 -12.15 19.54 -21.48
CA LYS A 139 -13.10 20.50 -20.93
C LYS A 139 -12.40 21.49 -20.00
N VAL A 140 -11.69 20.99 -19.00
CA VAL A 140 -10.99 21.80 -18.00
C VAL A 140 -9.95 22.72 -18.66
N ARG A 141 -9.14 22.18 -19.59
CA ARG A 141 -8.14 23.01 -20.31
C ARG A 141 -8.80 24.14 -21.07
N ARG A 142 -9.93 23.90 -21.74
CA ARG A 142 -10.66 24.95 -22.46
C ARG A 142 -11.17 26.03 -21.52
N GLU A 143 -11.88 25.64 -20.46
CA GLU A 143 -12.49 26.57 -19.50
C GLU A 143 -11.39 27.39 -18.77
N MET A 144 -10.33 26.75 -18.35
CA MET A 144 -9.16 27.42 -17.77
C MET A 144 -8.51 28.40 -18.76
N GLU A 145 -8.37 28.06 -20.04
CA GLU A 145 -7.77 28.95 -21.04
C GLU A 145 -8.67 30.15 -21.34
N GLU A 146 -10.00 29.99 -21.32
CA GLU A 146 -10.97 31.07 -21.41
C GLU A 146 -10.81 32.08 -20.25
N GLU A 147 -10.68 31.61 -19.01
CA GLU A 147 -10.44 32.44 -17.82
C GLU A 147 -9.07 33.15 -17.89
N ILE A 148 -8.01 32.42 -18.30
CA ILE A 148 -6.67 33.03 -18.47
C ILE A 148 -6.67 34.09 -19.56
N ALA A 149 -7.35 33.85 -20.69
CA ALA A 149 -7.41 34.81 -21.79
C ALA A 149 -8.17 36.09 -21.41
N ALA A 150 -9.15 36.00 -20.53
CA ALA A 150 -9.96 37.12 -20.07
C ALA A 150 -9.27 38.04 -19.07
N SER A 151 -8.16 37.61 -18.42
CA SER A 151 -7.47 38.35 -17.35
C SER A 151 -5.99 38.52 -17.64
N ALA A 152 -5.50 39.79 -17.67
CA ALA A 152 -4.07 40.07 -17.77
C ALA A 152 -3.30 39.61 -16.54
N GLU A 153 -3.92 39.63 -15.38
CA GLU A 153 -3.38 39.14 -14.10
C GLU A 153 -3.17 37.64 -14.16
N ALA A 154 -4.16 36.86 -14.68
CA ALA A 154 -4.06 35.43 -14.87
C ALA A 154 -2.96 35.07 -15.88
N GLN A 155 -2.83 35.79 -16.97
CA GLN A 155 -1.74 35.59 -17.95
C GLN A 155 -0.37 35.84 -17.32
N ALA A 156 -0.20 36.92 -16.53
CA ALA A 156 1.04 37.20 -15.83
C ALA A 156 1.36 36.15 -14.75
N ALA A 157 0.34 35.66 -14.00
CA ALA A 157 0.50 34.61 -13.03
C ALA A 157 0.93 33.30 -13.70
N ARG A 158 0.30 32.91 -14.83
CA ARG A 158 0.70 31.75 -15.64
C ARG A 158 2.14 31.88 -16.11
N GLN A 159 2.54 33.01 -16.64
CA GLN A 159 3.90 33.22 -17.13
C GLN A 159 4.95 33.01 -16.02
N LYS A 160 4.68 33.54 -14.82
CA LYS A 160 5.57 33.34 -13.65
C LYS A 160 5.63 31.88 -13.21
N LEU A 161 4.48 31.22 -13.12
CA LEU A 161 4.37 29.82 -12.74
C LEU A 161 5.11 28.91 -13.72
N CYS A 162 4.88 29.11 -15.04
CA CYS A 162 5.50 28.28 -16.08
C CYS A 162 7.00 28.55 -16.23
N GLY A 163 7.45 29.76 -15.84
CA GLY A 163 8.88 30.04 -15.67
C GLY A 163 9.49 29.13 -14.63
N PHE A 164 8.87 29.06 -13.44
CA PHE A 164 9.31 28.16 -12.36
C PHE A 164 9.32 26.69 -12.79
N VAL A 165 8.24 26.20 -13.41
CA VAL A 165 8.13 24.79 -13.88
C VAL A 165 9.27 24.45 -14.85
N ARG A 166 9.57 25.33 -15.80
CA ARG A 166 10.66 25.13 -16.76
C ARG A 166 12.03 25.11 -16.09
N ASP A 167 12.26 26.00 -15.11
CA ASP A 167 13.53 26.10 -14.41
C ASP A 167 13.81 24.92 -13.47
N HIS A 168 12.76 24.12 -13.14
CA HIS A 168 12.83 22.92 -12.30
C HIS A 168 12.56 21.62 -13.08
N ASP A 169 12.67 21.66 -14.40
CA ASP A 169 12.58 20.46 -15.24
C ASP A 169 13.82 19.57 -15.00
N MET A 170 13.57 18.29 -14.69
CA MET A 170 14.62 17.30 -14.41
C MET A 170 15.12 16.58 -15.68
N GLY A 171 14.63 16.96 -16.87
CA GLY A 171 14.96 16.29 -18.13
C GLY A 171 14.31 14.92 -18.31
N GLU A 172 13.67 14.38 -17.28
CA GLU A 172 12.89 13.14 -17.30
C GLU A 172 11.43 13.46 -16.94
N PRO A 173 10.48 13.33 -17.87
CA PRO A 173 9.09 13.76 -17.64
C PRO A 173 8.44 13.12 -16.41
N GLY A 174 8.73 11.85 -16.13
CA GLY A 174 8.21 11.14 -14.95
C GLY A 174 8.74 11.69 -13.63
N LYS A 175 10.02 12.03 -13.57
CA LYS A 175 10.63 12.65 -12.38
C LYS A 175 10.16 14.09 -12.20
N THR A 176 10.09 14.84 -13.29
CA THR A 176 9.57 16.21 -13.27
C THR A 176 8.14 16.25 -12.77
N LEU A 177 7.24 15.40 -13.27
CA LEU A 177 5.87 15.31 -12.79
C LEU A 177 5.82 14.84 -11.32
N GLY A 178 6.65 13.86 -10.98
CA GLY A 178 6.69 13.23 -9.66
C GLY A 178 6.92 14.22 -8.52
N GLN A 179 7.83 15.19 -8.68
CA GLN A 179 8.11 16.20 -7.65
C GLN A 179 6.91 17.12 -7.39
N TYR A 180 6.16 17.49 -8.44
CA TYR A 180 4.95 18.31 -8.30
C TYR A 180 3.79 17.53 -7.68
N MET A 181 3.61 16.26 -8.04
CA MET A 181 2.61 15.41 -7.40
C MET A 181 2.96 15.15 -5.93
N SER A 182 4.25 14.98 -5.60
CA SER A 182 4.73 14.88 -4.21
C SER A 182 4.35 16.12 -3.40
N LEU A 183 4.56 17.32 -3.96
CA LEU A 183 4.17 18.58 -3.30
C LEU A 183 2.64 18.69 -3.15
N ALA A 184 1.87 18.37 -4.20
CA ALA A 184 0.41 18.46 -4.17
C ALA A 184 -0.21 17.59 -3.09
N LEU A 185 0.30 16.37 -2.88
CA LEU A 185 -0.15 15.43 -1.86
C LEU A 185 0.12 15.89 -0.42
N LEU A 186 0.94 16.93 -0.24
CA LEU A 186 1.27 17.54 1.06
C LEU A 186 0.60 18.91 1.25
N MET A 187 -0.31 19.26 0.35
CA MET A 187 -1.11 20.48 0.45
C MET A 187 -2.50 20.15 0.96
N LYS A 188 -3.07 21.05 1.77
CA LYS A 188 -4.47 20.93 2.18
C LYS A 188 -5.37 21.08 0.96
N PRO A 189 -6.41 20.25 0.83
CA PRO A 189 -7.42 20.38 -0.21
C PRO A 189 -8.32 21.60 0.08
N SER A 190 -7.80 22.79 -0.19
CA SER A 190 -8.48 24.07 0.06
C SER A 190 -8.03 25.12 -0.97
N ALA A 191 -8.82 26.17 -1.13
CA ALA A 191 -8.49 27.28 -2.03
C ALA A 191 -7.15 27.96 -1.70
N ASP A 192 -6.73 27.91 -0.43
CA ASP A 192 -5.51 28.56 0.04
C ASP A 192 -4.25 27.75 -0.23
N LEU A 193 -4.36 26.47 -0.58
CA LEU A 193 -3.24 25.57 -0.91
C LEU A 193 -2.11 25.63 0.14
N GLU A 194 -2.47 25.63 1.42
CA GLU A 194 -1.48 25.60 2.50
C GLU A 194 -0.83 24.21 2.61
N LEU A 195 0.42 24.19 3.01
CA LEU A 195 1.11 22.94 3.34
C LEU A 195 0.52 22.31 4.60
N GLU A 196 0.35 21.01 4.61
CA GLU A 196 -0.08 20.25 5.79
C GLU A 196 1.02 20.20 6.86
N GLU A 197 2.28 20.10 6.41
CA GLU A 197 3.46 19.94 7.26
C GLU A 197 4.43 21.11 7.09
N PRO A 198 5.24 21.44 8.12
CA PRO A 198 6.31 22.42 8.01
C PRO A 198 7.32 22.05 6.92
N MET A 199 7.92 23.06 6.27
CA MET A 199 8.93 22.84 5.22
C MET A 199 10.08 21.90 5.63
N SER A 200 10.43 21.87 6.90
CA SER A 200 11.50 20.99 7.44
C SER A 200 11.13 19.49 7.46
N GLN A 201 9.87 19.16 7.24
CA GLN A 201 9.36 17.78 7.21
C GLN A 201 8.95 17.33 5.80
N LEU A 202 9.14 18.21 4.80
CA LEU A 202 8.84 17.85 3.43
C LEU A 202 9.90 16.88 2.87
N PRO A 203 9.47 15.88 2.09
CA PRO A 203 10.40 15.01 1.38
C PRO A 203 11.20 15.79 0.34
N PRO A 204 12.42 15.33 0.00
CA PRO A 204 13.35 16.07 -0.86
C PRO A 204 12.80 16.46 -2.23
N ASP A 205 11.96 15.62 -2.84
CA ASP A 205 11.34 15.90 -4.13
C ASP A 205 10.31 17.04 -4.03
N ALA A 206 9.48 17.07 -3.00
CA ALA A 206 8.57 18.18 -2.73
C ALA A 206 9.34 19.46 -2.33
N LEU A 207 10.42 19.31 -1.54
CA LEU A 207 11.24 20.44 -1.09
C LEU A 207 11.90 21.19 -2.27
N ARG A 208 12.29 20.49 -3.34
CA ARG A 208 12.85 21.11 -4.55
C ARG A 208 11.91 22.12 -5.19
N VAL A 209 10.62 21.86 -5.15
CA VAL A 209 9.60 22.65 -5.83
C VAL A 209 8.69 23.44 -4.91
N VAL A 210 8.92 23.38 -3.59
CA VAL A 210 8.10 24.12 -2.60
C VAL A 210 8.07 25.62 -2.84
N GLY A 211 9.14 26.19 -3.42
CA GLY A 211 9.20 27.60 -3.84
C GLY A 211 8.15 28.01 -4.88
N MET A 212 7.49 27.03 -5.51
CA MET A 212 6.38 27.24 -6.44
C MET A 212 5.10 27.69 -5.73
N VAL A 213 4.88 27.35 -4.46
CA VAL A 213 3.61 27.53 -3.74
C VAL A 213 3.02 28.94 -3.90
N PRO A 214 3.76 30.05 -3.69
CA PRO A 214 3.19 31.39 -3.87
C PRO A 214 2.76 31.71 -5.31
N ALA A 215 3.46 31.13 -6.31
CA ALA A 215 3.10 31.32 -7.72
C ALA A 215 1.88 30.47 -8.09
N LEU A 216 1.78 29.25 -7.54
CA LEU A 216 0.64 28.36 -7.71
C LEU A 216 -0.63 28.95 -7.08
N GLN A 217 -0.54 29.42 -5.83
CA GLN A 217 -1.65 30.10 -5.13
C GLN A 217 -2.18 31.30 -5.94
N LYS A 218 -1.26 32.14 -6.42
CA LYS A 218 -1.64 33.28 -7.25
C LYS A 218 -2.28 32.85 -8.57
N PHE A 219 -1.70 31.88 -9.26
CA PHE A 219 -2.27 31.37 -10.51
C PHE A 219 -3.65 30.74 -10.28
N ALA A 220 -3.79 29.91 -9.26
CA ALA A 220 -5.06 29.27 -8.93
C ALA A 220 -6.18 30.27 -8.62
N ALA A 221 -5.85 31.36 -7.92
CA ALA A 221 -6.78 32.44 -7.63
C ALA A 221 -7.19 33.23 -8.90
N GLU A 222 -6.21 33.65 -9.71
CA GLU A 222 -6.46 34.47 -10.90
C GLU A 222 -7.13 33.69 -12.05
N ALA A 223 -6.81 32.39 -12.19
CA ALA A 223 -7.46 31.47 -13.14
C ALA A 223 -8.71 30.80 -12.55
N ARG A 224 -9.14 31.17 -11.34
CA ARG A 224 -10.37 30.73 -10.64
C ARG A 224 -10.48 29.20 -10.53
N LEU A 225 -9.36 28.50 -10.31
CA LEU A 225 -9.33 27.02 -10.34
C LEU A 225 -10.19 26.38 -9.24
N HIS A 226 -10.31 27.02 -8.08
CA HIS A 226 -11.21 26.54 -7.01
C HIS A 226 -12.69 26.57 -7.43
N LEU A 227 -13.10 27.64 -8.13
CA LEU A 227 -14.46 27.73 -8.66
C LEU A 227 -14.68 26.65 -9.74
N LEU A 228 -13.74 26.52 -10.67
CA LEU A 228 -13.78 25.51 -11.71
C LEU A 228 -13.85 24.09 -11.10
N TRP A 229 -13.04 23.81 -10.05
CA TRP A 229 -13.14 22.56 -9.30
C TRP A 229 -14.55 22.31 -8.74
N SER A 230 -15.13 23.33 -8.12
CA SER A 230 -16.49 23.22 -7.55
C SER A 230 -17.55 22.90 -8.60
N GLU A 231 -17.38 23.41 -9.81
CA GLU A 231 -18.30 23.19 -10.94
C GLU A 231 -18.17 21.79 -11.55
N ILE A 232 -16.93 21.25 -11.64
CA ILE A 232 -16.66 19.96 -12.27
C ILE A 232 -16.57 18.77 -11.29
N LYS A 233 -16.63 19.03 -9.98
CA LYS A 233 -16.46 18.00 -8.93
C LYS A 233 -17.38 16.78 -9.14
N ILE A 234 -18.62 17.02 -9.55
CA ILE A 234 -19.57 15.94 -9.82
C ILE A 234 -19.11 15.06 -10.98
N GLU A 235 -18.58 15.66 -12.06
CA GLU A 235 -18.06 14.92 -13.21
C GLU A 235 -16.80 14.12 -12.87
N TYR A 236 -15.95 14.67 -11.96
CA TYR A 236 -14.80 13.96 -11.40
C TYR A 236 -15.24 12.75 -10.57
N ASP A 237 -16.24 12.92 -9.71
CA ASP A 237 -16.78 11.83 -8.91
C ASP A 237 -17.47 10.76 -9.77
N ASP A 238 -18.15 11.16 -10.85
CA ASP A 238 -18.73 10.23 -11.84
C ASP A 238 -17.65 9.41 -12.55
N ALA A 239 -16.47 9.98 -12.80
CA ALA A 239 -15.33 9.25 -13.37
C ALA A 239 -14.79 8.13 -12.47
N LEU A 240 -15.00 8.22 -11.15
CA LEU A 240 -14.62 7.18 -10.19
C LEU A 240 -15.57 5.98 -10.21
N GLN A 241 -16.87 6.20 -10.50
CA GLN A 241 -17.91 5.20 -10.31
C GLN A 241 -17.60 3.83 -10.98
N PRO A 242 -17.11 3.77 -12.23
CA PRO A 242 -16.80 2.50 -12.87
C PRO A 242 -15.61 1.76 -12.24
N LEU A 243 -14.76 2.46 -11.43
CA LEU A 243 -13.56 1.92 -10.83
C LEU A 243 -13.78 1.35 -9.44
N ILE A 244 -14.77 1.88 -8.69
CA ILE A 244 -15.00 1.54 -7.28
C ILE A 244 -15.22 0.04 -7.08
N VAL A 245 -16.19 -0.54 -7.81
CA VAL A 245 -16.56 -1.95 -7.60
C VAL A 245 -15.44 -2.92 -8.00
N PRO A 246 -14.79 -2.79 -9.19
CA PRO A 246 -13.68 -3.66 -9.54
C PRO A 246 -12.52 -3.59 -8.53
N LEU A 247 -12.10 -2.38 -8.13
CA LEU A 247 -10.99 -2.20 -7.18
C LEU A 247 -11.32 -2.73 -5.79
N THR A 248 -12.53 -2.44 -5.28
CA THR A 248 -13.00 -2.97 -3.99
C THR A 248 -12.96 -4.50 -3.98
N LYS A 249 -13.47 -5.13 -5.04
CA LYS A 249 -13.43 -6.59 -5.18
C LYS A 249 -12.00 -7.12 -5.20
N GLN A 250 -11.11 -6.48 -5.94
CA GLN A 250 -9.71 -6.87 -6.07
C GLN A 250 -8.98 -6.78 -4.72
N ILE A 251 -9.12 -5.66 -4.01
CA ILE A 251 -8.52 -5.44 -2.68
C ILE A 251 -9.06 -6.47 -1.69
N LEU A 252 -10.37 -6.71 -1.69
CA LEU A 252 -10.97 -7.72 -0.82
C LEU A 252 -10.42 -9.14 -1.12
N GLN A 253 -10.29 -9.50 -2.38
CA GLN A 253 -9.71 -10.79 -2.78
C GLN A 253 -8.27 -10.95 -2.32
N LEU A 254 -7.45 -9.89 -2.46
CA LEU A 254 -6.08 -9.88 -1.97
C LEU A 254 -6.03 -9.98 -0.45
N SER A 255 -6.83 -9.20 0.26
CA SER A 255 -6.89 -9.24 1.73
C SER A 255 -7.28 -10.61 2.26
N LEU A 256 -8.23 -11.29 1.60
CA LEU A 256 -8.63 -12.66 1.93
C LEU A 256 -7.50 -13.65 1.66
N TYR A 257 -6.75 -13.48 0.57
CA TYR A 257 -5.59 -14.33 0.28
C TYR A 257 -4.49 -14.13 1.32
N LEU A 258 -4.18 -12.88 1.68
CA LEU A 258 -3.12 -12.54 2.64
C LEU A 258 -3.49 -12.91 4.09
N ARG A 259 -4.78 -13.09 4.41
CA ARG A 259 -5.28 -13.43 5.76
C ARG A 259 -4.75 -12.51 6.85
N LEU A 260 -4.51 -11.24 6.52
CA LEU A 260 -4.05 -10.25 7.49
C LEU A 260 -5.22 -9.81 8.37
N SER A 261 -4.99 -9.72 9.68
CA SER A 261 -5.98 -9.21 10.61
C SER A 261 -6.14 -7.69 10.45
N GLU A 262 -7.31 -7.16 10.80
CA GLU A 262 -7.54 -5.71 10.81
C GLU A 262 -6.84 -5.04 12.01
N ALA A 263 -6.62 -5.78 13.09
CA ALA A 263 -5.90 -5.31 14.26
C ALA A 263 -4.42 -5.05 13.91
N GLY A 264 -4.00 -3.80 14.02
CA GLY A 264 -2.64 -3.34 13.68
C GLY A 264 -2.51 -2.53 12.40
N ASN A 265 -3.56 -2.46 11.56
CA ASN A 265 -3.59 -1.61 10.37
C ASN A 265 -4.53 -0.39 10.50
N GLU A 266 -5.09 -0.16 11.69
CA GLU A 266 -6.15 0.85 11.89
C GLU A 266 -5.71 2.28 11.57
N GLU A 267 -4.41 2.57 11.62
CA GLU A 267 -3.86 3.90 11.34
C GLU A 267 -3.27 4.04 9.93
N ARG A 268 -3.03 2.94 9.21
CA ARG A 268 -2.43 2.96 7.87
C ARG A 268 -3.51 3.05 6.80
N ARG A 269 -3.31 3.92 5.81
CA ARG A 269 -4.26 4.14 4.71
C ARG A 269 -3.60 3.89 3.36
N PHE A 270 -4.34 3.24 2.47
CA PHE A 270 -4.01 3.13 1.06
C PHE A 270 -5.01 3.96 0.26
N VAL A 271 -4.57 5.06 -0.32
CA VAL A 271 -5.45 6.03 -0.97
C VAL A 271 -5.11 6.11 -2.45
N VAL A 272 -6.09 5.79 -3.29
CA VAL A 272 -6.01 5.95 -4.74
C VAL A 272 -6.69 7.25 -5.12
N ILE A 273 -5.91 8.21 -5.62
CA ILE A 273 -6.39 9.50 -6.10
C ILE A 273 -6.45 9.45 -7.63
N VAL A 274 -7.64 9.66 -8.17
CA VAL A 274 -7.86 9.64 -9.62
C VAL A 274 -7.88 11.06 -10.16
N GLU A 275 -6.96 11.36 -11.11
CA GLU A 275 -6.77 12.69 -11.66
C GLU A 275 -6.84 12.68 -13.20
N PRO A 276 -7.99 13.09 -13.79
CA PRO A 276 -8.20 13.14 -15.24
C PRO A 276 -7.27 14.05 -16.02
N MET A 277 -6.62 15.03 -15.38
CA MET A 277 -5.67 15.95 -16.01
C MET A 277 -4.31 15.33 -16.29
N LEU A 278 -4.04 14.13 -15.80
CA LEU A 278 -2.80 13.38 -16.05
C LEU A 278 -2.93 12.48 -17.30
N ALA A 279 -1.77 12.07 -17.82
CA ALA A 279 -1.70 11.10 -18.89
C ALA A 279 -2.04 9.68 -18.38
N PRO A 280 -2.77 8.86 -19.16
CA PRO A 280 -3.01 7.47 -18.83
C PRO A 280 -1.69 6.70 -18.66
N GLY A 281 -1.70 5.76 -17.75
CA GLY A 281 -0.53 4.91 -17.50
C GLY A 281 0.61 5.59 -16.74
N VAL A 282 0.49 6.82 -16.27
CA VAL A 282 1.45 7.45 -15.35
C VAL A 282 0.97 7.25 -13.91
N VAL A 283 1.82 6.63 -13.07
CA VAL A 283 1.54 6.39 -11.66
C VAL A 283 2.50 7.21 -10.81
N ASN A 284 1.96 7.95 -9.84
CA ASN A 284 2.75 8.60 -8.80
C ASN A 284 2.35 8.02 -7.46
N ALA A 285 3.20 7.17 -6.88
CA ALA A 285 2.99 6.60 -5.56
C ALA A 285 3.94 7.24 -4.55
N ARG A 286 3.43 7.52 -3.33
CA ARG A 286 4.16 8.14 -2.23
C ARG A 286 3.76 7.52 -0.91
N ILE A 287 4.70 7.51 0.03
CA ILE A 287 4.45 7.07 1.40
C ILE A 287 4.76 8.26 2.30
N TYR A 288 3.75 8.78 2.99
CA TYR A 288 3.89 9.85 3.96
C TYR A 288 3.38 9.37 5.32
N GLY A 289 4.29 9.19 6.26
CA GLY A 289 3.95 8.61 7.55
C GLY A 289 3.36 7.20 7.38
N LEU A 290 2.08 7.05 7.73
CA LEU A 290 1.35 5.77 7.63
C LEU A 290 0.49 5.66 6.35
N ASP A 291 0.46 6.72 5.53
CA ASP A 291 -0.38 6.79 4.34
C ASP A 291 0.39 6.39 3.09
N TYR A 292 -0.20 5.48 2.34
CA TYR A 292 0.25 5.07 1.02
C TYR A 292 -0.65 5.72 -0.03
N LEU A 293 -0.13 6.75 -0.70
CA LEU A 293 -0.89 7.60 -1.62
C LEU A 293 -0.50 7.30 -3.06
N MET A 294 -1.48 7.16 -3.93
CA MET A 294 -1.30 6.78 -5.32
C MET A 294 -2.12 7.70 -6.22
N VAL A 295 -1.47 8.43 -7.14
CA VAL A 295 -2.14 9.33 -8.09
C VAL A 295 -2.08 8.74 -9.49
N LEU A 296 -3.24 8.58 -10.13
CA LEU A 296 -3.42 7.93 -11.44
C LEU A 296 -4.45 8.68 -12.30
N ALA A 297 -4.28 8.64 -13.63
CA ALA A 297 -5.34 9.02 -14.54
C ALA A 297 -6.41 7.92 -14.65
N PRO A 298 -7.69 8.26 -14.82
CA PRO A 298 -8.74 7.27 -15.07
C PRO A 298 -8.52 6.61 -16.45
N PRO A 299 -8.74 5.28 -16.57
CA PRO A 299 -8.58 4.58 -17.82
C PRO A 299 -9.72 4.92 -18.80
N GLN A 300 -9.41 4.96 -20.09
CA GLN A 300 -10.37 5.25 -21.16
C GLN A 300 -10.63 4.04 -22.07
N THR A 301 -9.69 3.09 -22.09
CA THR A 301 -9.79 1.85 -22.88
C THR A 301 -9.75 0.63 -21.96
N GLU A 302 -10.21 -0.53 -22.44
CA GLU A 302 -10.14 -1.77 -21.67
C GLU A 302 -8.68 -2.19 -21.37
N GLN A 303 -7.74 -1.86 -22.26
CA GLN A 303 -6.32 -2.12 -22.04
C GLN A 303 -5.77 -1.23 -20.92
N GLU A 304 -6.10 0.06 -20.91
CA GLU A 304 -5.72 0.98 -19.84
C GLU A 304 -6.38 0.58 -18.51
N LYS A 305 -7.63 0.09 -18.54
CA LYS A 305 -8.34 -0.40 -17.36
C LYS A 305 -7.64 -1.61 -16.75
N ALA A 306 -7.28 -2.59 -17.57
CA ALA A 306 -6.56 -3.77 -17.10
C ALA A 306 -5.21 -3.36 -16.45
N ARG A 307 -4.52 -2.39 -17.05
CA ARG A 307 -3.27 -1.85 -16.51
C ARG A 307 -3.49 -1.07 -15.22
N PHE A 308 -4.49 -0.21 -15.16
CA PHE A 308 -4.88 0.54 -13.97
C PHE A 308 -5.18 -0.39 -12.80
N GLU A 309 -5.98 -1.44 -13.04
CA GLU A 309 -6.29 -2.46 -12.04
C GLU A 309 -5.03 -3.22 -11.60
N GLN A 310 -4.11 -3.51 -12.51
CA GLN A 310 -2.82 -4.16 -12.20
C GLN A 310 -1.92 -3.24 -11.37
N ASP A 311 -1.80 -1.95 -11.74
CA ASP A 311 -1.01 -0.97 -11.00
C ASP A 311 -1.54 -0.83 -9.55
N VAL A 312 -2.86 -0.64 -9.38
CA VAL A 312 -3.47 -0.53 -8.03
C VAL A 312 -3.25 -1.80 -7.22
N ARG A 313 -3.38 -2.98 -7.84
CA ARG A 313 -3.13 -4.27 -7.19
C ARG A 313 -1.69 -4.39 -6.70
N HIS A 314 -0.72 -4.06 -7.55
CA HIS A 314 0.70 -4.13 -7.25
C HIS A 314 1.06 -3.22 -6.07
N PHE A 315 0.63 -1.95 -6.12
CA PHE A 315 0.91 -1.00 -5.05
C PHE A 315 0.15 -1.32 -3.75
N TYR A 316 -1.05 -1.90 -3.83
CA TYR A 316 -1.72 -2.42 -2.64
C TYR A 316 -0.93 -3.57 -1.99
N LEU A 317 -0.31 -4.44 -2.78
CA LEU A 317 0.56 -5.49 -2.24
C LEU A 317 1.80 -4.91 -1.58
N HIS A 318 2.39 -3.82 -2.09
CA HIS A 318 3.46 -3.11 -1.37
C HIS A 318 2.98 -2.58 -0.03
N PHE A 319 1.83 -1.91 0.01
CA PHE A 319 1.22 -1.45 1.25
C PHE A 319 1.01 -2.59 2.27
N ALA A 320 0.60 -3.75 1.81
CA ALA A 320 0.27 -4.88 2.68
C ALA A 320 1.48 -5.74 3.08
N VAL A 321 2.46 -5.91 2.19
CA VAL A 321 3.55 -6.91 2.34
C VAL A 321 4.85 -6.32 2.86
N GLU A 322 5.22 -5.10 2.43
CA GLU A 322 6.50 -4.50 2.84
C GLU A 322 6.70 -4.42 4.36
N PRO A 323 5.70 -3.99 5.15
CA PRO A 323 5.87 -3.94 6.59
C PRO A 323 6.15 -5.30 7.22
N LEU A 324 5.64 -6.38 6.58
CA LEU A 324 5.91 -7.75 7.05
C LEU A 324 7.39 -8.13 6.87
N ILE A 325 7.99 -7.70 5.76
CA ILE A 325 9.42 -7.96 5.46
C ILE A 325 10.31 -7.11 6.38
N PHE A 326 10.00 -5.83 6.55
CA PHE A 326 10.77 -4.94 7.44
C PHE A 326 10.70 -5.35 8.91
N GLY A 327 9.70 -6.14 9.30
CA GLY A 327 9.63 -6.77 10.62
C GLY A 327 10.72 -7.83 10.89
N TYR A 328 11.51 -8.24 9.87
CA TYR A 328 12.55 -9.28 9.99
C TYR A 328 13.96 -8.80 9.60
N PRO A 329 14.53 -7.76 10.23
CA PRO A 329 15.83 -7.18 9.83
C PRO A 329 16.96 -8.19 9.91
N GLN A 330 16.97 -9.09 10.91
CA GLN A 330 17.99 -10.13 11.02
C GLN A 330 17.94 -11.17 9.89
N ALA A 331 16.74 -11.46 9.39
CA ALA A 331 16.60 -12.31 8.20
C ALA A 331 17.17 -11.61 6.96
N MET A 332 16.93 -10.30 6.81
CA MET A 332 17.48 -9.51 5.70
C MET A 332 19.01 -9.48 5.72
N LEU A 333 19.64 -9.32 6.88
CA LEU A 333 21.09 -9.42 7.02
C LEU A 333 21.62 -10.80 6.55
N ARG A 334 20.94 -11.89 6.91
CA ARG A 334 21.32 -13.24 6.47
C ARG A 334 21.22 -13.42 4.96
N LEU A 335 20.33 -12.68 4.29
CA LEU A 335 20.10 -12.76 2.85
C LEU A 335 21.04 -11.84 2.04
N GLN A 336 21.89 -11.02 2.66
CA GLN A 336 22.85 -10.14 1.97
C GLN A 336 23.73 -10.84 0.91
N PRO A 337 24.20 -12.09 1.09
CA PRO A 337 24.99 -12.76 0.06
C PRO A 337 24.29 -12.87 -1.30
N LEU A 338 22.94 -12.85 -1.34
CA LEU A 338 22.15 -12.86 -2.58
C LEU A 338 22.41 -11.63 -3.45
N MET A 339 22.75 -10.48 -2.85
CA MET A 339 22.99 -9.24 -3.58
C MET A 339 24.19 -9.34 -4.55
N LYS A 340 25.09 -10.30 -4.31
CA LYS A 340 26.17 -10.59 -5.24
C LYS A 340 25.66 -11.09 -6.60
N ALA A 341 24.61 -11.91 -6.60
CA ALA A 341 23.98 -12.40 -7.83
C ALA A 341 23.17 -11.30 -8.54
N MET A 342 22.78 -10.25 -7.81
CA MET A 342 21.97 -9.16 -8.34
C MET A 342 22.74 -8.10 -9.14
N ARG A 343 24.08 -8.10 -9.11
CA ARG A 343 24.89 -7.04 -9.75
C ARG A 343 24.62 -6.87 -11.24
N GLU A 344 24.36 -7.96 -11.95
CA GLU A 344 24.10 -7.98 -13.39
C GLU A 344 22.61 -8.14 -13.73
N ALA A 345 21.74 -8.20 -12.73
CA ALA A 345 20.31 -8.34 -12.96
C ALA A 345 19.73 -7.08 -13.65
N PRO A 346 18.87 -7.23 -14.67
CA PRO A 346 18.29 -6.13 -15.43
C PRO A 346 17.13 -5.46 -14.69
N VAL A 347 17.34 -5.14 -13.43
CA VAL A 347 16.36 -4.48 -12.54
C VAL A 347 16.90 -3.14 -12.07
N ASP A 348 16.03 -2.30 -11.52
CA ASP A 348 16.41 -1.02 -10.97
C ASP A 348 17.42 -1.17 -9.83
N GLU A 349 18.22 -0.14 -9.66
CA GLU A 349 19.34 -0.11 -8.71
C GLU A 349 18.88 -0.41 -7.27
N VAL A 350 17.69 0.04 -6.86
CA VAL A 350 17.12 -0.25 -5.54
C VAL A 350 17.04 -1.74 -5.23
N TYR A 351 16.71 -2.57 -6.23
CA TYR A 351 16.65 -4.03 -6.08
C TYR A 351 18.02 -4.71 -6.17
N ARG A 352 19.03 -4.01 -6.67
CA ARG A 352 20.41 -4.47 -6.73
C ARG A 352 21.23 -4.12 -5.49
N GLU A 353 20.77 -3.15 -4.71
CA GLU A 353 21.49 -2.63 -3.55
C GLU A 353 20.78 -2.92 -2.22
N ASP A 354 19.46 -3.02 -2.21
CA ASP A 354 18.68 -3.27 -1.00
C ASP A 354 17.98 -4.63 -1.02
N VAL A 355 18.43 -5.51 -0.12
CA VAL A 355 17.89 -6.88 0.00
C VAL A 355 16.44 -6.90 0.43
N ALA A 356 16.01 -5.98 1.29
CA ALA A 356 14.63 -5.94 1.77
C ALA A 356 13.67 -5.54 0.65
N SER A 357 14.07 -4.58 -0.19
CA SER A 357 13.33 -4.20 -1.40
C SER A 357 13.25 -5.36 -2.40
N LEU A 358 14.36 -6.08 -2.62
CA LEU A 358 14.36 -7.25 -3.49
C LEU A 358 13.43 -8.35 -2.97
N VAL A 359 13.51 -8.69 -1.70
CA VAL A 359 12.69 -9.73 -1.05
C VAL A 359 11.21 -9.35 -1.12
N SER A 360 10.87 -8.10 -0.80
CA SER A 360 9.50 -7.58 -0.86
C SER A 360 8.93 -7.70 -2.27
N GLU A 361 9.68 -7.22 -3.27
CA GLU A 361 9.24 -7.26 -4.67
C GLU A 361 9.08 -8.70 -5.17
N CYS A 362 10.02 -9.58 -4.87
CA CYS A 362 9.94 -10.99 -5.28
C CYS A 362 8.73 -11.71 -4.63
N LEU A 363 8.43 -11.43 -3.37
CA LEU A 363 7.25 -11.98 -2.69
C LEU A 363 5.96 -11.42 -3.29
N ILE A 364 5.89 -10.11 -3.57
CA ILE A 364 4.76 -9.46 -4.22
C ILE A 364 4.49 -10.11 -5.58
N ARG A 365 5.48 -10.25 -6.44
CA ARG A 365 5.36 -10.90 -7.75
C ARG A 365 4.93 -12.36 -7.65
N ALA A 366 5.42 -13.07 -6.65
CA ALA A 366 4.98 -14.43 -6.38
C ALA A 366 3.50 -14.49 -5.98
N ILE A 367 3.02 -13.56 -5.14
CA ILE A 367 1.61 -13.41 -4.78
C ILE A 367 0.77 -13.06 -6.01
N GLU A 368 1.25 -12.14 -6.86
CA GLU A 368 0.59 -11.81 -8.12
C GLU A 368 0.46 -13.02 -9.02
N ALA A 369 1.52 -13.79 -9.22
CA ALA A 369 1.49 -15.01 -10.01
C ALA A 369 0.55 -16.07 -9.41
N ARG A 370 0.48 -16.21 -8.06
CA ARG A 370 -0.45 -17.15 -7.40
C ARG A 370 -1.91 -16.74 -7.51
N THR A 371 -2.19 -15.45 -7.53
CA THR A 371 -3.55 -14.89 -7.46
C THR A 371 -4.04 -14.29 -8.79
N MET A 372 -3.24 -14.37 -9.87
CA MET A 372 -3.62 -13.84 -11.18
C MET A 372 -4.85 -14.56 -11.76
N ASP A 373 -5.66 -13.82 -12.50
CA ASP A 373 -6.67 -14.41 -13.37
C ASP A 373 -5.97 -15.00 -14.61
N THR A 374 -6.19 -16.28 -14.83
CA THR A 374 -5.62 -17.00 -15.99
C THR A 374 -6.54 -17.03 -17.19
N GLY A 375 -7.76 -16.45 -17.10
CA GLY A 375 -8.79 -16.51 -18.12
C GLY A 375 -9.46 -17.89 -18.29
N LEU A 376 -9.04 -18.89 -17.48
CA LEU A 376 -9.60 -20.25 -17.55
C LEU A 376 -10.76 -20.40 -16.56
N ALA A 377 -11.97 -20.31 -17.07
CA ALA A 377 -13.19 -20.44 -16.26
C ALA A 377 -13.30 -21.83 -15.60
N PRO A 378 -13.80 -21.92 -14.35
CA PRO A 378 -14.07 -23.20 -13.69
C PRO A 378 -15.07 -24.04 -14.50
N VAL A 379 -14.88 -25.36 -14.51
CA VAL A 379 -15.83 -26.27 -15.13
C VAL A 379 -17.16 -26.20 -14.35
N LYS A 380 -18.24 -25.87 -15.03
CA LYS A 380 -19.57 -25.80 -14.42
C LYS A 380 -20.00 -27.23 -14.04
N LEU A 381 -19.94 -27.54 -12.75
CA LEU A 381 -20.46 -28.78 -12.20
C LEU A 381 -21.96 -28.61 -12.01
N ALA A 382 -22.77 -29.55 -12.54
CA ALA A 382 -24.21 -29.50 -12.34
C ALA A 382 -24.56 -29.71 -10.86
N THR A 383 -25.29 -28.77 -10.27
CA THR A 383 -25.76 -28.83 -8.89
C THR A 383 -26.73 -30.01 -8.73
N GLY A 384 -26.43 -30.96 -7.83
CA GLY A 384 -27.31 -32.07 -7.49
C GLY A 384 -27.17 -33.35 -8.34
N ALA A 385 -26.31 -33.35 -9.36
CA ALA A 385 -25.94 -34.57 -10.12
C ALA A 385 -24.66 -35.19 -9.55
N ARG A 386 -24.50 -36.52 -9.66
CA ARG A 386 -23.19 -37.15 -9.49
C ARG A 386 -22.21 -36.50 -10.46
N ILE A 387 -21.11 -35.96 -9.94
CA ILE A 387 -20.04 -35.42 -10.76
C ILE A 387 -19.59 -36.53 -11.70
N SER A 388 -19.70 -36.32 -13.02
CA SER A 388 -19.24 -37.32 -13.97
C SER A 388 -17.69 -37.39 -13.94
N ASP A 389 -17.15 -38.58 -14.20
CA ASP A 389 -15.70 -38.77 -14.29
C ASP A 389 -15.06 -37.84 -15.33
N ASP A 390 -15.79 -37.51 -16.39
CA ASP A 390 -15.32 -36.59 -17.43
C ASP A 390 -15.27 -35.12 -16.95
N ALA A 391 -16.24 -34.69 -16.14
CA ALA A 391 -16.20 -33.35 -15.54
C ALA A 391 -15.05 -33.21 -14.51
N SER A 392 -14.78 -34.28 -13.74
CA SER A 392 -13.66 -34.33 -12.80
C SER A 392 -12.32 -34.28 -13.54
N LYS A 393 -12.17 -35.01 -14.65
CA LYS A 393 -10.97 -34.98 -15.50
C LYS A 393 -10.77 -33.61 -16.14
N ALA A 394 -11.83 -33.00 -16.66
CA ALA A 394 -11.78 -31.67 -17.26
C ALA A 394 -11.35 -30.61 -16.24
N GLU A 395 -11.86 -30.66 -15.01
CA GLU A 395 -11.46 -29.73 -13.96
C GLU A 395 -9.99 -29.94 -13.54
N LEU A 396 -9.55 -31.19 -13.43
CA LEU A 396 -8.14 -31.50 -13.16
C LEU A 396 -7.21 -30.96 -14.25
N GLN A 397 -7.57 -31.16 -15.53
CA GLN A 397 -6.82 -30.60 -16.66
C GLN A 397 -6.78 -29.07 -16.61
N ARG A 398 -7.91 -28.42 -16.30
CA ARG A 398 -7.96 -26.97 -16.12
C ARG A 398 -7.01 -26.51 -15.00
N GLN A 399 -7.05 -27.17 -13.84
CA GLN A 399 -6.15 -26.85 -12.72
C GLN A 399 -4.68 -27.00 -13.10
N GLN A 400 -4.31 -28.02 -13.85
CA GLN A 400 -2.94 -28.19 -14.36
C GLN A 400 -2.55 -27.06 -15.32
N GLN A 401 -3.46 -26.61 -16.19
CA GLN A 401 -3.21 -25.49 -17.09
C GLN A 401 -3.06 -24.18 -16.33
N VAL A 402 -3.92 -23.92 -15.34
CA VAL A 402 -3.81 -22.75 -14.46
C VAL A 402 -2.45 -22.72 -13.77
N GLU A 403 -2.05 -23.85 -13.19
CA GLU A 403 -0.75 -23.93 -12.49
C GLU A 403 0.42 -23.74 -13.46
N ALA A 404 0.35 -24.29 -14.67
CA ALA A 404 1.39 -24.11 -15.69
C ALA A 404 1.55 -22.63 -16.10
N ILE A 405 0.44 -21.89 -16.27
CA ILE A 405 0.47 -20.44 -16.57
C ILE A 405 1.11 -19.67 -15.41
N ARG A 406 0.73 -19.96 -14.17
CA ARG A 406 1.27 -19.32 -12.97
C ARG A 406 2.76 -19.59 -12.78
N VAL A 407 3.19 -20.83 -12.99
CA VAL A 407 4.63 -21.20 -12.96
C VAL A 407 5.40 -20.46 -14.04
N ALA A 408 4.87 -20.39 -15.27
CA ALA A 408 5.51 -19.67 -16.36
C ALA A 408 5.66 -18.17 -16.04
N ARG A 409 4.68 -17.55 -15.38
CA ARG A 409 4.77 -16.16 -14.91
C ARG A 409 5.91 -16.00 -13.88
N ALA A 410 5.93 -16.83 -12.83
CA ALA A 410 6.97 -16.75 -11.81
C ALA A 410 8.40 -17.01 -12.37
N GLN A 411 8.51 -17.91 -13.34
CA GLN A 411 9.78 -18.16 -14.04
C GLN A 411 10.22 -16.95 -14.87
N ARG A 412 9.29 -16.28 -15.56
CA ARG A 412 9.57 -15.06 -16.31
C ARG A 412 10.06 -13.96 -15.39
N ASP A 413 9.34 -13.68 -14.29
CA ASP A 413 9.75 -12.67 -13.32
C ASP A 413 11.17 -12.96 -12.77
N THR A 414 11.48 -14.24 -12.52
CA THR A 414 12.84 -14.67 -12.12
C THR A 414 13.87 -14.36 -13.20
N GLN A 415 13.56 -14.60 -14.48
CA GLN A 415 14.47 -14.31 -15.60
C GLN A 415 14.59 -12.80 -15.88
N GLU A 416 13.60 -12.01 -15.53
CA GLU A 416 13.62 -10.54 -15.60
C GLU A 416 14.42 -9.92 -14.44
N GLY A 417 14.98 -10.74 -13.53
CA GLY A 417 15.90 -10.32 -12.48
C GLY A 417 15.34 -10.39 -11.06
N PHE A 418 14.07 -10.74 -10.87
CA PHE A 418 13.47 -10.92 -9.54
C PHE A 418 13.73 -12.34 -9.03
N VAL A 419 14.99 -12.61 -8.75
CA VAL A 419 15.58 -13.95 -8.60
C VAL A 419 14.92 -14.84 -7.54
N LEU A 420 14.25 -14.26 -6.55
CA LEU A 420 13.57 -14.98 -5.48
C LEU A 420 12.08 -15.28 -5.76
N THR A 421 11.52 -14.78 -6.88
CA THR A 421 10.08 -14.94 -7.18
C THR A 421 9.69 -16.41 -7.24
N LYS A 422 10.50 -17.24 -7.91
CA LYS A 422 10.20 -18.68 -7.98
C LYS A 422 10.27 -19.38 -6.63
N TYR A 423 11.22 -19.01 -5.77
CA TYR A 423 11.31 -19.50 -4.40
C TYR A 423 10.04 -19.19 -3.62
N PHE A 424 9.63 -17.92 -3.55
CA PHE A 424 8.41 -17.52 -2.85
C PHE A 424 7.14 -18.13 -3.47
N PHE A 425 7.09 -18.24 -4.79
CA PHE A 425 5.99 -18.91 -5.47
C PHE A 425 5.78 -20.35 -4.98
N ASP A 426 6.86 -21.11 -4.75
CA ASP A 426 6.77 -22.47 -4.22
C ASP A 426 6.45 -22.50 -2.73
N GLN A 427 6.96 -21.55 -1.94
CA GLN A 427 6.60 -21.41 -0.51
C GLN A 427 5.11 -21.06 -0.34
N LEU A 428 4.57 -20.21 -1.19
CA LEU A 428 3.16 -19.85 -1.17
C LEU A 428 2.22 -21.02 -1.43
N LYS A 429 2.65 -22.09 -2.12
CA LYS A 429 1.87 -23.34 -2.23
C LYS A 429 1.67 -24.03 -0.89
N ASN A 430 2.66 -23.96 0.00
CA ASN A 430 2.56 -24.50 1.36
C ASN A 430 1.68 -23.58 2.22
N TYR A 431 1.85 -22.28 2.10
CA TYR A 431 1.00 -21.28 2.73
C TYR A 431 -0.48 -21.46 2.37
N GLU A 432 -0.82 -21.69 1.10
CA GLU A 432 -2.19 -21.91 0.64
C GLU A 432 -2.86 -23.13 1.29
N ARG A 433 -2.07 -24.11 1.73
CA ARG A 433 -2.54 -25.33 2.42
C ARG A 433 -2.62 -25.18 3.94
N SER A 434 -1.98 -24.14 4.49
CA SER A 434 -2.03 -23.80 5.90
C SER A 434 -3.24 -22.91 6.21
N ASN A 435 -3.50 -22.67 7.50
CA ASN A 435 -4.47 -21.69 7.98
C ASN A 435 -3.79 -20.44 8.57
N GLU A 436 -2.47 -20.32 8.42
CA GLU A 436 -1.68 -19.22 8.94
C GLU A 436 -1.93 -17.92 8.17
N SER A 437 -1.75 -16.78 8.84
CA SER A 437 -1.71 -15.49 8.16
C SER A 437 -0.39 -15.33 7.37
N LEU A 438 -0.35 -14.42 6.40
CA LEU A 438 0.92 -14.13 5.73
C LEU A 438 1.95 -13.55 6.71
N LEU A 439 1.52 -12.79 7.71
CA LEU A 439 2.37 -12.26 8.78
C LEU A 439 3.14 -13.38 9.48
N ASP A 440 2.45 -14.48 9.83
CA ASP A 440 3.08 -15.63 10.51
C ASP A 440 3.96 -16.45 9.56
N ALA A 441 3.53 -16.60 8.29
CA ALA A 441 4.21 -17.43 7.31
C ALA A 441 5.50 -16.79 6.75
N VAL A 442 5.56 -15.46 6.62
CA VAL A 442 6.71 -14.73 6.03
C VAL A 442 7.99 -15.02 6.81
N GLY A 443 7.93 -15.00 8.15
CA GLY A 443 9.09 -15.34 8.98
C GLY A 443 9.68 -16.71 8.64
N ALA A 444 8.84 -17.73 8.52
CA ALA A 444 9.27 -19.08 8.14
C ALA A 444 9.84 -19.12 6.71
N MET A 445 9.27 -18.37 5.77
CA MET A 445 9.76 -18.29 4.38
C MET A 445 11.15 -17.68 4.30
N VAL A 446 11.41 -16.55 5.00
CA VAL A 446 12.71 -15.87 4.92
C VAL A 446 13.79 -16.55 5.77
N TYR A 447 13.47 -17.09 6.95
CA TYR A 447 14.42 -17.84 7.77
C TYR A 447 14.68 -19.26 7.28
N GLY A 448 13.71 -19.90 6.63
CA GLY A 448 13.83 -21.22 6.06
C GLY A 448 14.57 -21.28 4.72
N MET A 449 14.92 -20.12 4.14
CA MET A 449 15.65 -20.07 2.87
C MET A 449 17.08 -20.59 3.04
N ASP A 450 17.47 -21.55 2.21
CA ASP A 450 18.88 -21.94 2.05
C ASP A 450 19.57 -20.91 1.15
N VAL A 451 20.31 -20.00 1.80
CA VAL A 451 20.90 -18.83 1.13
C VAL A 451 21.99 -19.26 0.14
N ASP A 452 22.76 -20.30 0.47
CA ASP A 452 23.84 -20.78 -0.40
C ASP A 452 23.27 -21.43 -1.66
N GLU A 453 22.26 -22.28 -1.50
CA GLU A 453 21.58 -22.92 -2.63
C GLU A 453 20.89 -21.88 -3.53
N VAL A 454 20.13 -20.95 -2.94
CA VAL A 454 19.41 -19.91 -3.69
C VAL A 454 20.39 -18.94 -4.37
N SER A 455 21.50 -18.56 -3.70
CA SER A 455 22.56 -17.73 -4.31
C SER A 455 23.21 -18.44 -5.49
N HIS A 456 23.50 -19.73 -5.33
CA HIS A 456 24.07 -20.53 -6.42
C HIS A 456 23.10 -20.62 -7.61
N GLN A 457 21.81 -20.87 -7.36
CA GLN A 457 20.79 -20.87 -8.41
C GLN A 457 20.68 -19.51 -9.10
N ALA A 458 20.66 -18.41 -8.33
CA ALA A 458 20.57 -17.05 -8.84
C ALA A 458 21.76 -16.68 -9.77
N MET A 459 22.97 -17.12 -9.46
CA MET A 459 24.15 -16.88 -10.30
C MET A 459 24.10 -17.62 -11.66
N HIS A 460 23.23 -18.60 -11.82
CA HIS A 460 23.10 -19.37 -13.07
C HIS A 460 21.86 -18.95 -13.88
N ILE A 461 21.09 -17.95 -13.42
CA ILE A 461 19.94 -17.43 -14.16
C ILE A 461 20.44 -16.73 -15.43
N GLN A 462 19.90 -17.15 -16.58
CA GLN A 462 20.05 -16.40 -17.81
C GLN A 462 18.99 -15.29 -17.82
N PHE A 463 19.42 -14.07 -17.53
CA PHE A 463 18.54 -12.93 -17.54
C PHE A 463 18.07 -12.59 -18.94
N VAL A 464 16.78 -12.32 -19.07
CA VAL A 464 16.15 -11.81 -20.29
C VAL A 464 15.94 -10.33 -20.10
N GLN A 465 16.44 -9.52 -21.03
CA GLN A 465 16.11 -8.10 -21.00
C GLN A 465 14.63 -7.93 -21.33
N ALA A 466 13.88 -7.31 -20.42
CA ALA A 466 12.52 -6.91 -20.72
C ALA A 466 12.53 -5.95 -21.92
N THR A 467 11.69 -6.22 -22.93
CA THR A 467 11.47 -5.26 -24.02
C THR A 467 10.88 -3.97 -23.45
N GLU A 468 11.07 -2.83 -24.11
CA GLU A 468 10.53 -1.53 -23.67
C GLU A 468 8.99 -1.58 -23.44
N GLU A 469 8.28 -2.42 -24.19
CA GLU A 469 6.84 -2.68 -24.03
C GLU A 469 6.51 -3.54 -22.81
N GLN A 470 7.47 -4.34 -22.33
CA GLN A 470 7.33 -5.25 -21.19
C GLN A 470 7.93 -4.67 -19.91
N LYS A 471 8.71 -3.59 -19.97
CA LYS A 471 9.12 -2.85 -18.80
C LYS A 471 7.85 -2.32 -18.14
N GLU A 472 7.42 -3.01 -17.10
CA GLU A 472 6.25 -2.59 -16.36
C GLU A 472 6.48 -1.16 -15.87
N PRO A 473 5.66 -0.19 -16.29
CA PRO A 473 5.88 1.21 -15.91
C PRO A 473 5.80 1.46 -14.40
N GLY A 474 5.23 0.51 -13.65
CA GLY A 474 5.18 0.52 -12.19
C GLY A 474 6.55 0.44 -11.52
N LEU A 475 7.51 -0.31 -12.08
CA LEU A 475 8.84 -0.51 -11.50
C LEU A 475 9.74 0.72 -11.59
N GLN A 476 9.83 1.32 -12.77
CA GLN A 476 10.56 2.59 -12.94
C GLN A 476 9.95 3.72 -12.09
N ARG A 477 8.64 3.68 -11.88
CA ARG A 477 7.89 4.66 -11.09
C ARG A 477 8.11 4.48 -9.60
N ARG A 478 8.26 3.24 -9.11
CA ARG A 478 8.53 2.99 -7.69
C ARG A 478 9.93 3.44 -7.29
N ALA A 479 10.96 3.17 -8.08
CA ALA A 479 12.30 3.68 -7.82
C ALA A 479 12.31 5.21 -7.75
N ALA A 480 11.52 5.88 -8.61
CA ALA A 480 11.27 7.32 -8.54
C ALA A 480 10.41 7.73 -7.34
N SER A 481 9.46 6.88 -6.89
CA SER A 481 8.52 7.17 -5.80
C SER A 481 9.07 6.87 -4.41
N LEU A 482 9.92 5.86 -4.27
CA LEU A 482 10.62 5.57 -3.01
C LEU A 482 11.72 6.58 -2.71
N GLY A 483 11.80 7.67 -3.53
CA GLY A 483 12.65 8.81 -3.22
C GLY A 483 14.07 8.39 -2.85
N LYS A 484 14.86 7.91 -3.81
CA LYS A 484 16.32 7.92 -3.66
C LYS A 484 16.90 9.32 -3.46
N ASP A 485 16.05 10.32 -3.53
CA ASP A 485 16.32 11.70 -3.17
C ASP A 485 15.79 12.08 -1.76
N VAL A 486 15.55 11.12 -0.87
CA VAL A 486 15.86 11.40 0.52
C VAL A 486 17.34 11.72 0.48
N ALA A 487 17.74 12.96 0.75
CA ALA A 487 19.12 13.30 1.03
C ALA A 487 19.61 12.16 1.91
N ALA A 488 20.51 11.32 1.32
CA ALA A 488 20.78 10.00 1.88
C ALA A 488 20.98 10.25 3.37
N ASP A 489 20.11 9.67 4.20
CA ASP A 489 20.27 9.84 5.64
C ASP A 489 21.76 9.54 5.87
N PRO A 490 22.55 10.51 6.34
CA PRO A 490 24.00 10.34 6.40
C PRO A 490 24.40 9.10 7.20
N LEU A 491 23.44 8.51 7.94
CA LEU A 491 23.60 7.27 8.68
C LEU A 491 23.30 6.00 7.89
N THR A 492 22.64 6.11 6.75
CA THR A 492 22.33 4.93 5.90
C THR A 492 23.58 4.18 5.47
N ASP A 493 24.67 4.89 5.17
CA ASP A 493 25.94 4.25 4.80
C ASP A 493 26.59 3.59 6.01
N ALA A 494 26.54 4.20 7.20
CA ALA A 494 27.04 3.60 8.43
C ALA A 494 26.27 2.30 8.78
N GLU A 495 24.94 2.29 8.63
CA GLU A 495 24.10 1.10 8.84
C GLU A 495 24.42 -0.02 7.84
N LYS A 496 24.60 0.32 6.55
CA LYS A 496 24.99 -0.63 5.53
C LYS A 496 26.37 -1.25 5.80
N GLN A 497 27.32 -0.41 6.20
CA GLN A 497 28.67 -0.85 6.53
C GLN A 497 28.69 -1.77 7.75
N LEU A 498 27.94 -1.40 8.82
CA LEU A 498 27.76 -2.25 10.00
C LEU A 498 27.14 -3.61 9.63
N SER A 499 26.08 -3.60 8.84
CA SER A 499 25.40 -4.81 8.40
C SER A 499 26.26 -5.69 7.51
N ALA A 500 27.19 -5.09 6.75
CA ALA A 500 28.18 -5.80 5.93
C ALA A 500 29.40 -6.28 6.74
N GLY A 501 29.48 -5.94 8.03
CA GLY A 501 30.63 -6.26 8.89
C GLY A 501 31.87 -5.35 8.67
N HIS A 502 31.68 -4.24 7.94
CA HIS A 502 32.72 -3.23 7.70
C HIS A 502 32.71 -2.22 8.86
N VAL A 503 33.15 -2.71 10.03
CA VAL A 503 32.99 -1.97 11.29
C VAL A 503 33.78 -0.66 11.30
N ASP A 504 35.00 -0.66 10.77
CA ASP A 504 35.86 0.53 10.76
C ASP A 504 35.30 1.64 9.87
N GLU A 505 34.75 1.28 8.71
CA GLU A 505 34.09 2.23 7.81
C GLU A 505 32.80 2.76 8.42
N ALA A 506 32.04 1.93 9.11
CA ALA A 506 30.82 2.35 9.82
C ALA A 506 31.10 3.35 10.93
N ILE A 507 32.20 3.15 11.71
CA ILE A 507 32.66 4.10 12.71
C ILE A 507 32.96 5.46 12.07
N VAL A 508 33.70 5.47 10.96
CA VAL A 508 34.05 6.72 10.24
C VAL A 508 32.81 7.44 9.75
N SER A 509 31.86 6.70 9.16
CA SER A 509 30.62 7.28 8.61
C SER A 509 29.71 7.84 9.72
N ALA A 510 29.50 7.09 10.80
CA ALA A 510 28.69 7.55 11.92
C ALA A 510 29.34 8.71 12.69
N GLN A 511 30.67 8.67 12.89
CA GLN A 511 31.43 9.75 13.53
C GLN A 511 31.34 11.05 12.73
N ALA A 512 31.38 10.99 11.41
CA ALA A 512 31.24 12.17 10.55
C ALA A 512 29.89 12.89 10.76
N VAL A 513 28.81 12.16 11.03
CA VAL A 513 27.50 12.73 11.36
C VAL A 513 27.51 13.44 12.71
N VAL A 514 28.16 12.84 13.71
CA VAL A 514 28.31 13.44 15.04
C VAL A 514 29.12 14.74 14.97
N ASP A 515 30.27 14.71 14.26
CA ASP A 515 31.18 15.84 14.15
C ASP A 515 30.54 17.03 13.40
N LYS A 516 29.81 16.77 12.33
CA LYS A 516 29.13 17.78 11.55
C LYS A 516 27.83 18.26 12.18
N LYS A 517 27.28 17.51 13.13
CA LYS A 517 25.93 17.71 13.71
C LYS A 517 24.83 17.76 12.65
N GLU A 518 24.98 16.95 11.60
CA GLU A 518 24.02 16.80 10.51
C GLU A 518 23.21 15.52 10.76
N GLY A 519 21.87 15.60 10.73
CA GLY A 519 21.01 14.44 10.94
C GLY A 519 20.76 14.07 12.40
N ASP A 520 20.36 12.80 12.64
CA ASP A 520 20.04 12.28 13.98
C ASP A 520 21.32 11.87 14.75
N THR A 521 21.85 12.80 15.54
CA THR A 521 23.06 12.57 16.33
C THR A 521 22.88 11.45 17.37
N GLY A 522 21.66 11.27 17.92
CA GLY A 522 21.37 10.20 18.87
C GLY A 522 21.45 8.81 18.23
N ARG A 523 20.93 8.66 17.02
CA ARG A 523 21.05 7.44 16.23
C ARG A 523 22.50 7.21 15.77
N ALA A 524 23.23 8.29 15.43
CA ALA A 524 24.65 8.18 15.11
C ALA A 524 25.47 7.62 16.28
N MET A 525 25.21 8.10 17.51
CA MET A 525 25.84 7.57 18.71
C MET A 525 25.47 6.10 18.96
N TYR A 526 24.25 5.72 18.70
CA TYR A 526 23.81 4.33 18.79
C TYR A 526 24.57 3.43 17.81
N LEU A 527 24.71 3.83 16.54
CA LEU A 527 25.46 3.08 15.53
C LEU A 527 26.96 2.99 15.87
N LEU A 528 27.56 4.07 16.39
CA LEU A 528 28.93 4.05 16.92
C LEU A 528 29.05 3.03 18.04
N ALA A 529 28.10 3.00 18.97
CA ALA A 529 28.08 2.05 20.06
C ALA A 529 27.99 0.59 19.58
N GLU A 530 27.12 0.31 18.59
CA GLU A 530 27.05 -1.03 17.98
C GLU A 530 28.36 -1.40 17.29
N ALA A 531 28.96 -0.48 16.53
CA ALA A 531 30.23 -0.69 15.87
C ALA A 531 31.36 -1.01 16.85
N HIS A 532 31.52 -0.22 17.93
CA HIS A 532 32.49 -0.49 18.95
C HIS A 532 32.24 -1.81 19.70
N ALA A 533 30.98 -2.16 19.96
CA ALA A 533 30.62 -3.45 20.53
C ALA A 533 31.01 -4.63 19.62
N MET A 534 30.84 -4.49 18.30
CA MET A 534 31.26 -5.49 17.31
C MET A 534 32.79 -5.58 17.18
N HIS A 535 33.50 -4.47 17.35
CA HIS A 535 34.95 -4.41 17.35
C HIS A 535 35.56 -5.00 18.65
N GLY A 536 34.80 -5.01 19.73
CA GLY A 536 35.22 -5.50 21.04
C GLY A 536 35.58 -4.40 22.03
N ASP A 537 35.44 -3.14 21.68
CA ASP A 537 35.72 -1.94 22.45
C ASP A 537 34.55 -1.61 23.39
N MET A 538 34.39 -2.43 24.43
CA MET A 538 33.20 -2.40 25.28
C MET A 538 33.07 -1.12 26.12
N GLU A 539 34.14 -0.41 26.39
CA GLU A 539 34.10 0.86 27.15
C GLU A 539 33.57 1.99 26.29
N GLU A 540 34.05 2.08 25.04
CA GLU A 540 33.59 3.03 24.05
C GLU A 540 32.13 2.74 23.67
N ALA A 541 31.77 1.46 23.48
CA ALA A 541 30.41 1.04 23.23
C ALA A 541 29.45 1.50 24.34
N GLN A 542 29.82 1.26 25.61
CA GLN A 542 29.01 1.69 26.75
C GLN A 542 28.84 3.20 26.77
N SER A 543 29.93 3.96 26.63
CA SER A 543 29.88 5.42 26.60
C SER A 543 28.98 5.97 25.52
N ASN A 544 29.05 5.39 24.31
CA ASN A 544 28.25 5.83 23.16
C ASN A 544 26.77 5.46 23.33
N PHE A 545 26.42 4.28 23.90
CA PHE A 545 25.02 3.97 24.23
C PHE A 545 24.46 4.92 25.31
N GLU A 546 25.22 5.25 26.33
CA GLU A 546 24.82 6.23 27.35
C GLU A 546 24.58 7.62 26.75
N GLN A 547 25.42 8.05 25.81
CA GLN A 547 25.23 9.30 25.08
C GLN A 547 23.99 9.24 24.16
N ALA A 548 23.76 8.15 23.43
CA ALA A 548 22.59 7.96 22.63
C ALA A 548 21.29 8.15 23.43
N LEU A 549 21.21 7.56 24.63
CA LEU A 549 20.06 7.72 25.53
C LEU A 549 19.77 9.18 25.91
N THR A 550 20.78 10.06 25.92
CA THR A 550 20.59 11.48 26.23
C THR A 550 20.21 12.32 25.03
N MET A 551 20.53 11.87 23.83
CA MET A 551 20.40 12.63 22.58
C MET A 551 19.19 12.25 21.74
N THR A 552 18.69 11.01 21.87
CA THR A 552 17.55 10.54 21.07
C THR A 552 16.22 10.64 21.81
N LYS A 553 15.13 10.67 21.03
CA LYS A 553 13.75 10.43 21.49
C LYS A 553 13.13 9.26 20.76
N ASP A 554 13.86 8.68 19.82
CA ASP A 554 13.41 7.53 19.07
C ASP A 554 13.23 6.31 19.97
N PRO A 555 12.03 5.70 20.04
CA PRO A 555 11.77 4.58 20.94
C PRO A 555 12.64 3.35 20.65
N HIS A 556 12.96 3.10 19.37
CA HIS A 556 13.82 1.98 18.99
C HIS A 556 15.23 2.15 19.57
N THR A 557 15.85 3.28 19.27
CA THR A 557 17.20 3.61 19.76
C THR A 557 17.27 3.61 21.29
N LEU A 558 16.23 4.14 21.97
CA LEU A 558 16.16 4.12 23.44
C LEU A 558 16.09 2.70 24.00
N ALA A 559 15.18 1.87 23.46
CA ALA A 559 14.97 0.50 23.97
C ALA A 559 16.22 -0.36 23.77
N TRP A 560 16.79 -0.34 22.56
CA TRP A 560 17.96 -1.14 22.24
C TRP A 560 19.24 -0.63 22.93
N SER A 561 19.43 0.67 23.12
CA SER A 561 20.54 1.19 23.94
C SER A 561 20.49 0.64 25.35
N HIS A 562 19.33 0.62 26.00
CA HIS A 562 19.16 0.00 27.31
C HIS A 562 19.43 -1.50 27.29
N ILE A 563 19.01 -2.23 26.26
CA ILE A 563 19.26 -3.67 26.14
C ILE A 563 20.76 -3.94 26.00
N TYR A 564 21.47 -3.20 25.17
CA TYR A 564 22.91 -3.37 25.00
C TYR A 564 23.68 -2.99 26.25
N LEU A 565 23.31 -1.91 26.93
CA LEU A 565 23.91 -1.57 28.25
C LEU A 565 23.71 -2.69 29.26
N GLY A 566 22.51 -3.28 29.34
CA GLY A 566 22.26 -4.42 30.19
C GLY A 566 23.10 -5.66 29.83
N ARG A 567 23.36 -5.90 28.54
CA ARG A 567 24.26 -6.96 28.08
C ARG A 567 25.71 -6.69 28.47
N ILE A 568 26.15 -5.44 28.34
CA ILE A 568 27.52 -5.03 28.76
C ILE A 568 27.67 -5.18 30.26
N ASP A 569 26.69 -4.80 31.07
CA ASP A 569 26.70 -4.96 32.53
C ASP A 569 26.73 -6.45 32.92
N ASP A 570 25.98 -7.31 32.22
CA ASP A 570 26.06 -8.76 32.44
C ASP A 570 27.46 -9.32 32.12
N ILE A 571 28.10 -8.86 31.03
CA ILE A 571 29.48 -9.25 30.68
C ILE A 571 30.45 -8.80 31.74
N LYS A 572 30.26 -7.60 32.33
CA LYS A 572 31.01 -7.07 33.45
C LYS A 572 30.68 -7.72 34.80
N GLN A 573 29.76 -8.67 34.81
CA GLN A 573 29.26 -9.36 36.02
C GLN A 573 28.53 -8.44 37.04
N ASP A 574 28.05 -7.28 36.57
CA ASP A 574 27.17 -6.39 37.35
C ASP A 574 25.69 -6.68 37.04
N ARG A 575 25.24 -7.81 37.56
CA ARG A 575 23.83 -8.25 37.35
C ARG A 575 22.80 -7.25 37.88
N PRO A 576 22.98 -6.58 39.03
CA PRO A 576 22.06 -5.54 39.51
C PRO A 576 21.87 -4.41 38.48
N ALA A 577 22.96 -3.87 37.93
CA ALA A 577 22.93 -2.83 36.92
C ALA A 577 22.25 -3.33 35.64
N ALA A 578 22.59 -4.54 35.15
CA ALA A 578 21.97 -5.16 33.97
C ALA A 578 20.45 -5.26 34.10
N VAL A 579 19.96 -5.69 35.26
CA VAL A 579 18.50 -5.82 35.50
C VAL A 579 17.80 -4.46 35.44
N GLU A 580 18.42 -3.40 35.94
CA GLU A 580 17.85 -2.05 35.87
C GLU A 580 17.78 -1.56 34.41
N GLN A 581 18.81 -1.84 33.61
CA GLN A 581 18.81 -1.51 32.18
C GLN A 581 17.70 -2.27 31.41
N TYR A 582 17.55 -3.58 31.60
CA TYR A 582 16.45 -4.34 30.94
C TYR A 582 15.06 -3.85 31.38
N LYS A 583 14.90 -3.47 32.67
CA LYS A 583 13.65 -2.85 33.12
C LYS A 583 13.40 -1.47 32.49
N ALA A 584 14.46 -0.70 32.26
CA ALA A 584 14.37 0.60 31.60
C ALA A 584 13.94 0.41 30.13
N ALA A 585 14.49 -0.58 29.44
CA ALA A 585 14.05 -0.94 28.06
C ALA A 585 12.56 -1.23 28.00
N LEU A 586 12.02 -2.01 28.95
CA LEU A 586 10.58 -2.33 29.01
C LEU A 586 9.68 -1.14 29.38
N LYS A 587 10.23 -0.06 29.93
CA LYS A 587 9.48 1.18 30.20
C LYS A 587 9.39 2.11 28.99
N VAL A 588 10.20 1.89 27.98
CA VAL A 588 10.11 2.62 26.73
C VAL A 588 8.79 2.22 26.06
N LYS A 589 7.90 3.20 25.85
CA LYS A 589 6.64 2.97 25.12
C LYS A 589 6.97 2.76 23.65
N SER A 590 7.14 1.52 23.26
CA SER A 590 7.39 1.13 21.87
C SER A 590 6.68 -0.17 21.57
N ASP A 591 6.08 -0.25 20.39
CA ASP A 591 5.50 -1.49 19.85
C ASP A 591 6.60 -2.34 19.16
N LEU A 592 7.71 -2.57 19.86
CA LEU A 592 8.87 -3.32 19.38
C LEU A 592 8.91 -4.69 20.09
N PRO A 593 8.24 -5.72 19.51
CA PRO A 593 8.16 -7.04 20.15
C PRO A 593 9.53 -7.71 20.32
N ASP A 594 10.49 -7.44 19.45
CA ASP A 594 11.86 -7.92 19.51
C ASP A 594 12.65 -7.32 20.68
N ALA A 595 12.55 -6.00 20.90
CA ALA A 595 13.16 -5.34 22.05
C ALA A 595 12.54 -5.81 23.37
N VAL A 596 11.21 -5.97 23.40
CA VAL A 596 10.49 -6.52 24.56
C VAL A 596 10.96 -7.94 24.87
N ALA A 597 11.07 -8.80 23.83
CA ALA A 597 11.53 -10.18 23.99
C ALA A 597 12.99 -10.23 24.48
N ALA A 598 13.89 -9.41 23.91
CA ALA A 598 15.28 -9.33 24.30
C ALA A 598 15.46 -8.85 25.75
N ALA A 599 14.71 -7.81 26.15
CA ALA A 599 14.74 -7.31 27.52
C ALA A 599 14.18 -8.33 28.53
N GLN A 600 13.09 -9.03 28.19
CA GLN A 600 12.51 -10.10 29.00
C GLN A 600 13.48 -11.28 29.14
N GLN A 601 14.17 -11.65 28.07
CA GLN A 601 15.19 -12.70 28.13
C GLN A 601 16.35 -12.28 29.02
N GLY A 602 16.85 -11.04 28.89
CA GLY A 602 17.88 -10.49 29.75
C GLY A 602 17.47 -10.43 31.23
N LEU A 603 16.20 -10.22 31.57
CA LEU A 603 15.70 -10.30 32.94
C LEU A 603 15.68 -11.74 33.47
N LYS A 604 15.42 -12.73 32.65
CA LYS A 604 15.36 -14.14 33.06
C LYS A 604 16.75 -14.71 33.36
N GLU A 605 17.71 -14.44 32.49
CA GLU A 605 19.07 -14.96 32.59
C GLU A 605 20.10 -13.93 32.13
N PRO A 606 21.31 -13.93 32.76
CA PRO A 606 22.39 -13.04 32.35
C PRO A 606 22.81 -13.29 30.89
N TYR A 607 23.10 -12.21 30.15
CA TYR A 607 23.61 -12.34 28.81
C TYR A 607 25.00 -12.97 28.82
N ALA A 608 25.19 -14.04 28.03
CA ALA A 608 26.47 -14.69 27.80
C ALA A 608 26.91 -14.51 26.35
N VAL A 609 28.14 -14.07 26.12
CA VAL A 609 28.68 -13.97 24.76
C VAL A 609 28.65 -15.35 24.10
N PRO A 610 28.03 -15.48 22.92
CA PRO A 610 28.04 -16.75 22.18
C PRO A 610 29.47 -17.19 21.92
N LYS A 611 29.84 -18.40 22.39
CA LYS A 611 31.15 -18.97 22.09
C LYS A 611 31.25 -19.16 20.58
N ARG A 612 32.17 -18.46 19.89
CA ARG A 612 32.52 -18.77 18.51
C ARG A 612 32.87 -20.26 18.44
N SER A 613 32.07 -21.06 17.73
CA SER A 613 32.45 -22.42 17.36
C SER A 613 33.75 -22.34 16.54
N ALA A 614 34.82 -22.93 17.07
CA ALA A 614 36.07 -23.03 16.33
C ALA A 614 35.78 -23.73 14.99
N PRO A 615 36.38 -23.27 13.87
CA PRO A 615 36.23 -23.95 12.61
C PRO A 615 36.67 -25.41 12.77
N SER A 616 35.78 -26.35 12.46
CA SER A 616 36.09 -27.78 12.46
C SER A 616 37.26 -28.00 11.52
N SER A 617 38.42 -28.45 12.06
CA SER A 617 39.56 -28.82 11.28
C SER A 617 39.17 -29.91 10.26
N PRO A 618 39.59 -29.82 9.01
CA PRO A 618 39.29 -30.86 8.03
C PRO A 618 39.90 -32.20 8.49
N PRO A 619 39.25 -33.36 8.18
CA PRO A 619 39.76 -34.65 8.59
C PRO A 619 41.11 -34.87 7.93
N VAL A 620 42.13 -35.16 8.76
CA VAL A 620 43.45 -35.57 8.33
C VAL A 620 43.29 -36.89 7.60
N SER A 621 43.47 -36.88 6.30
CA SER A 621 43.64 -38.11 5.52
C SER A 621 45.00 -38.74 5.89
N THR A 622 44.97 -39.84 6.62
CA THR A 622 46.11 -40.72 6.86
C THR A 622 46.37 -41.58 5.59
N PRO A 623 47.64 -41.89 5.27
CA PRO A 623 48.09 -42.43 4.00
C PRO A 623 47.66 -43.87 3.74
#